data_69300411867c863496552e81adb930bd
#
_entry.id   69300411867c863496552e81adb930bd
#
_cell.length_a   1.000
_cell.length_b   1.000
_cell.length_c   1.000
_cell.angle_alpha   90.00
_cell.angle_beta   90.00
_cell.angle_gamma   90.00
#
_symmetry.space_group_name_H-M   'P 1'
#
loop_
_entity.id
_entity.type
_entity.pdbx_description
1 polymer ?
#
loop_
_entity_poly.entity_id
_entity_poly.type
_entity_poly.pdbx_seq_one_letter_code
_entity_poly.pdbx_strand_id
1 'polypeptide(L)'
;MAIHKIKFFAGRGSRYLAEKIAAEYGIKLGDSDVLQFSDGEFQPCFHESIRGCTVFIIQSTFPPSDNLMELLMMADAARRASAHQVIAVIPYFGWARQDRKDRPRVPITARLVANMLIAAGVQRVMTMDLHADQIQGFFDLPMDALYASGIFVPYIQKLAIPDLSIASPDMGGAKRASSYAKHFQAPIIISHKERAKANVVGSMTAIGEVEGRNVIIVDDMIDTAGTICMAANMLMDRGAKSVRAAVTHPVLSGKAYDRINESAIQEVITTDTIPLKEGEDLHKFTVLSVAPIFADVIERVHNYKSISSIFYR
;
A
#
# COMPACT_ATOMS: atom_id res chain seq x y z
N MET A 1 -27.34 14.70 -13.88
CA MET A 1 -27.38 13.28 -13.45
C MET A 1 -27.75 13.25 -11.97
N ALA A 2 -28.62 12.33 -11.55
CA ALA A 2 -28.90 12.18 -10.12
C ALA A 2 -27.65 11.63 -9.42
N ILE A 3 -27.17 12.33 -8.40
CA ILE A 3 -26.05 11.85 -7.57
C ILE A 3 -26.62 10.75 -6.67
N HIS A 4 -26.14 9.51 -6.84
CA HIS A 4 -26.56 8.38 -6.02
C HIS A 4 -26.04 8.55 -4.58
N LYS A 5 -26.83 8.11 -3.60
CA LYS A 5 -26.40 8.12 -2.20
C LYS A 5 -25.15 7.27 -2.03
N ILE A 6 -24.14 7.79 -1.34
CA ILE A 6 -22.90 7.09 -1.05
C ILE A 6 -23.02 6.32 0.28
N LYS A 7 -22.41 5.14 0.34
CA LYS A 7 -22.31 4.32 1.54
C LYS A 7 -20.92 3.71 1.62
N PHE A 8 -20.31 3.77 2.79
CA PHE A 8 -19.02 3.16 3.08
C PHE A 8 -19.20 1.96 4.01
N PHE A 9 -18.58 0.85 3.67
CA PHE A 9 -18.54 -0.35 4.49
C PHE A 9 -17.09 -0.82 4.64
N ALA A 10 -16.80 -1.44 5.76
CA ALA A 10 -15.48 -1.93 6.09
C ALA A 10 -15.46 -3.45 6.17
N GLY A 11 -14.46 -4.08 5.56
CA GLY A 11 -14.09 -5.42 5.98
C GLY A 11 -13.37 -5.39 7.32
N ARG A 12 -13.39 -6.53 8.05
CA ARG A 12 -12.82 -6.66 9.40
C ARG A 12 -11.36 -6.23 9.49
N GLY A 13 -10.55 -6.61 8.50
CA GLY A 13 -9.11 -6.31 8.48
C GLY A 13 -8.78 -4.83 8.29
N SER A 14 -9.73 -4.00 7.84
CA SER A 14 -9.48 -2.58 7.54
C SER A 14 -10.44 -1.62 8.21
N ARG A 15 -11.21 -2.09 9.19
CA ARG A 15 -12.19 -1.25 9.89
C ARG A 15 -11.58 0.01 10.49
N TYR A 16 -10.38 -0.13 11.11
CA TYR A 16 -9.62 0.99 11.69
C TYR A 16 -9.33 2.12 10.68
N LEU A 17 -9.03 1.76 9.42
CA LEU A 17 -8.75 2.72 8.36
C LEU A 17 -10.03 3.24 7.72
N ALA A 18 -11.02 2.37 7.54
CA ALA A 18 -12.32 2.73 6.98
C ALA A 18 -13.05 3.78 7.86
N GLU A 19 -12.95 3.67 9.18
CA GLU A 19 -13.49 4.65 10.12
C GLU A 19 -12.81 6.02 9.94
N LYS A 20 -11.48 6.05 9.77
CA LYS A 20 -10.74 7.29 9.47
C LYS A 20 -11.15 7.89 8.13
N ILE A 21 -11.25 7.07 7.06
CA ILE A 21 -11.68 7.54 5.73
C ILE A 21 -13.11 8.10 5.79
N ALA A 22 -14.01 7.43 6.49
CA ALA A 22 -15.38 7.89 6.66
C ALA A 22 -15.45 9.22 7.43
N ALA A 23 -14.66 9.36 8.49
CA ALA A 23 -14.55 10.60 9.26
C ALA A 23 -14.01 11.76 8.41
N GLU A 24 -12.94 11.55 7.64
CA GLU A 24 -12.38 12.56 6.72
C GLU A 24 -13.36 12.94 5.61
N TYR A 25 -14.15 12.00 5.12
CA TYR A 25 -15.21 12.27 4.14
C TYR A 25 -16.44 12.96 4.76
N GLY A 26 -16.60 12.93 6.08
CA GLY A 26 -17.74 13.53 6.79
C GLY A 26 -18.99 12.66 6.89
N ILE A 27 -18.86 11.32 6.79
CA ILE A 27 -19.97 10.36 6.98
C ILE A 27 -19.60 9.28 8.00
N LYS A 28 -20.60 8.51 8.43
CA LYS A 28 -20.38 7.31 9.23
C LYS A 28 -20.30 6.09 8.31
N LEU A 29 -19.61 5.05 8.77
CA LEU A 29 -19.68 3.73 8.15
C LEU A 29 -21.13 3.22 8.18
N GLY A 30 -21.51 2.51 7.13
CA GLY A 30 -22.75 1.76 7.09
C GLY A 30 -22.74 0.59 8.07
N ASP A 31 -23.94 0.19 8.47
CA ASP A 31 -24.14 -0.91 9.40
C ASP A 31 -23.97 -2.26 8.68
N SER A 32 -22.93 -2.99 9.09
CA SER A 32 -22.59 -4.33 8.58
C SER A 32 -21.83 -5.12 9.60
N ASP A 33 -22.03 -6.43 9.58
CA ASP A 33 -21.24 -7.37 10.39
C ASP A 33 -20.80 -8.60 9.58
N VAL A 34 -20.10 -9.50 10.23
CA VAL A 34 -19.66 -10.78 9.67
C VAL A 34 -19.99 -11.88 10.66
N LEU A 35 -20.97 -12.70 10.32
CA LEU A 35 -21.30 -13.91 11.07
C LEU A 35 -20.18 -14.94 10.87
N GLN A 36 -19.65 -15.48 11.95
CA GLN A 36 -18.66 -16.57 11.93
C GLN A 36 -19.36 -17.88 12.28
N PHE A 37 -19.18 -18.91 11.44
CA PHE A 37 -19.67 -20.27 11.69
C PHE A 37 -18.64 -21.11 12.46
N SER A 38 -19.10 -22.18 13.09
CA SER A 38 -18.27 -23.02 13.95
C SER A 38 -17.20 -23.82 13.19
N ASP A 39 -17.38 -24.03 11.90
CA ASP A 39 -16.41 -24.69 11.00
C ASP A 39 -15.35 -23.76 10.43
N GLY A 40 -15.49 -22.44 10.72
CA GLY A 40 -14.58 -21.42 10.26
C GLY A 40 -15.07 -20.63 9.04
N GLU A 41 -16.17 -21.05 8.42
CA GLU A 41 -16.81 -20.23 7.38
C GLU A 41 -17.35 -18.92 7.97
N PHE A 42 -17.54 -17.91 7.12
CA PHE A 42 -18.09 -16.64 7.55
C PHE A 42 -18.99 -16.02 6.48
N GLN A 43 -19.90 -15.15 6.90
CA GLN A 43 -20.89 -14.52 6.04
C GLN A 43 -21.03 -13.03 6.37
N PRO A 44 -20.56 -12.11 5.51
CA PRO A 44 -20.83 -10.68 5.67
C PRO A 44 -22.32 -10.37 5.42
N CYS A 45 -22.86 -9.42 6.19
CA CYS A 45 -24.22 -8.95 6.07
C CYS A 45 -24.29 -7.42 6.16
N PHE A 46 -25.13 -6.79 5.32
CA PHE A 46 -25.51 -5.38 5.43
C PHE A 46 -26.85 -5.27 6.19
N HIS A 47 -26.87 -4.51 7.27
CA HIS A 47 -28.07 -4.32 8.11
C HIS A 47 -28.93 -3.11 7.69
N GLU A 48 -28.57 -2.47 6.59
CA GLU A 48 -29.33 -1.36 6.05
C GLU A 48 -29.52 -1.49 4.54
N SER A 49 -30.54 -0.80 4.00
CA SER A 49 -30.79 -0.81 2.56
C SER A 49 -29.67 -0.05 1.80
N ILE A 50 -29.09 -0.75 0.83
CA ILE A 50 -28.07 -0.20 -0.08
C ILE A 50 -28.55 -0.13 -1.53
N ARG A 51 -29.85 -0.39 -1.74
CA ARG A 51 -30.47 -0.34 -3.09
C ARG A 51 -30.30 1.05 -3.72
N GLY A 52 -29.75 1.06 -4.93
CA GLY A 52 -29.51 2.28 -5.70
C GLY A 52 -28.37 3.16 -5.14
N CYS A 53 -27.63 2.71 -4.10
CA CYS A 53 -26.49 3.44 -3.57
C CYS A 53 -25.20 3.15 -4.35
N THR A 54 -24.26 4.10 -4.36
CA THR A 54 -22.86 3.84 -4.67
C THR A 54 -22.19 3.33 -3.39
N VAL A 55 -21.75 2.08 -3.42
CA VAL A 55 -21.18 1.37 -2.26
C VAL A 55 -19.66 1.30 -2.39
N PHE A 56 -18.95 1.83 -1.42
CA PHE A 56 -17.50 1.69 -1.28
C PHE A 56 -17.22 0.66 -0.18
N ILE A 57 -16.47 -0.38 -0.52
CA ILE A 57 -16.04 -1.42 0.42
C ILE A 57 -14.56 -1.23 0.65
N ILE A 58 -14.17 -0.86 1.86
CA ILE A 58 -12.79 -0.58 2.26
C ILE A 58 -12.19 -1.83 2.89
N GLN A 59 -11.24 -2.46 2.22
CA GLN A 59 -10.56 -3.66 2.69
C GLN A 59 -9.21 -3.85 2.02
N SER A 60 -8.12 -3.72 2.76
CA SER A 60 -6.80 -4.19 2.35
C SER A 60 -6.76 -5.72 2.31
N THR A 61 -6.08 -6.28 1.31
CA THR A 61 -6.05 -7.74 1.09
C THR A 61 -4.74 -8.39 1.54
N PHE A 62 -4.17 -7.89 2.66
CA PHE A 62 -3.04 -8.57 3.33
C PHE A 62 -3.51 -9.90 3.96
N PRO A 63 -2.58 -10.86 4.22
CA PRO A 63 -2.94 -12.11 4.90
C PRO A 63 -3.62 -11.89 6.27
N PRO A 64 -4.58 -12.77 6.65
CA PRO A 64 -4.95 -14.01 5.98
C PRO A 64 -5.78 -13.80 4.71
N SER A 65 -5.90 -14.86 3.89
CA SER A 65 -6.68 -14.83 2.62
C SER A 65 -8.13 -14.45 2.83
N ASP A 66 -8.64 -14.59 4.04
CA ASP A 66 -9.98 -14.23 4.46
C ASP A 66 -10.30 -12.75 4.20
N ASN A 67 -9.31 -11.87 4.29
CA ASN A 67 -9.49 -10.46 3.96
C ASN A 67 -9.90 -10.26 2.48
N LEU A 68 -9.33 -11.04 1.55
CA LEU A 68 -9.76 -11.03 0.16
C LEU A 68 -11.13 -11.70 0.02
N MET A 69 -11.34 -12.84 0.65
CA MET A 69 -12.59 -13.58 0.55
C MET A 69 -13.77 -12.77 1.08
N GLU A 70 -13.59 -12.08 2.20
CA GLU A 70 -14.58 -11.17 2.78
C GLU A 70 -14.94 -10.04 1.82
N LEU A 71 -13.94 -9.40 1.18
CA LEU A 71 -14.16 -8.36 0.18
C LEU A 71 -15.00 -8.88 -1.00
N LEU A 72 -14.70 -10.09 -1.50
CA LEU A 72 -15.45 -10.72 -2.60
C LEU A 72 -16.92 -10.99 -2.20
N MET A 73 -17.12 -11.54 -1.00
CA MET A 73 -18.47 -11.82 -0.48
C MET A 73 -19.27 -10.53 -0.26
N MET A 74 -18.66 -9.47 0.29
CA MET A 74 -19.30 -8.17 0.43
C MET A 74 -19.69 -7.56 -0.93
N ALA A 75 -18.82 -7.69 -1.93
CA ALA A 75 -19.11 -7.21 -3.29
C ALA A 75 -20.29 -7.95 -3.93
N ASP A 76 -20.33 -9.29 -3.83
CA ASP A 76 -21.45 -10.10 -4.33
C ASP A 76 -22.76 -9.77 -3.60
N ALA A 77 -22.71 -9.63 -2.27
CA ALA A 77 -23.86 -9.24 -1.46
C ALA A 77 -24.38 -7.85 -1.85
N ALA A 78 -23.51 -6.86 -2.07
CA ALA A 78 -23.89 -5.52 -2.50
C ALA A 78 -24.54 -5.54 -3.87
N ARG A 79 -23.98 -6.29 -4.83
CA ARG A 79 -24.57 -6.49 -6.16
C ARG A 79 -25.97 -7.11 -6.06
N ARG A 80 -26.13 -8.18 -5.28
CA ARG A 80 -27.43 -8.85 -5.08
C ARG A 80 -28.45 -7.97 -4.38
N ALA A 81 -28.02 -7.07 -3.49
CA ALA A 81 -28.86 -6.08 -2.84
C ALA A 81 -29.21 -4.88 -3.75
N SER A 82 -28.87 -4.94 -5.05
CA SER A 82 -29.14 -3.92 -6.06
C SER A 82 -28.46 -2.58 -5.77
N ALA A 83 -27.22 -2.59 -5.27
CA ALA A 83 -26.38 -1.40 -5.26
C ALA A 83 -26.26 -0.85 -6.71
N HIS A 84 -26.24 0.47 -6.87
CA HIS A 84 -26.05 1.10 -8.17
C HIS A 84 -24.65 0.84 -8.70
N GLN A 85 -23.64 0.98 -7.83
CA GLN A 85 -22.25 0.73 -8.15
C GLN A 85 -21.53 0.15 -6.92
N VAL A 86 -20.64 -0.81 -7.15
CA VAL A 86 -19.77 -1.41 -6.14
C VAL A 86 -18.32 -1.05 -6.44
N ILE A 87 -17.68 -0.34 -5.53
CA ILE A 87 -16.30 0.12 -5.64
C ILE A 87 -15.47 -0.52 -4.52
N ALA A 88 -14.44 -1.26 -4.91
CA ALA A 88 -13.48 -1.82 -3.96
C ALA A 88 -12.37 -0.82 -3.69
N VAL A 89 -12.25 -0.37 -2.44
CA VAL A 89 -11.14 0.44 -1.95
C VAL A 89 -10.17 -0.49 -1.24
N ILE A 90 -9.03 -0.76 -1.88
CA ILE A 90 -8.03 -1.73 -1.45
C ILE A 90 -6.72 -0.99 -1.18
N PRO A 91 -6.53 -0.38 0.00
CA PRO A 91 -5.33 0.41 0.29
C PRO A 91 -4.03 -0.38 0.08
N TYR A 92 -4.00 -1.65 0.48
CA TYR A 92 -2.96 -2.60 0.13
C TYR A 92 -3.51 -3.73 -0.73
N PHE A 93 -3.05 -3.81 -1.98
CA PHE A 93 -3.41 -4.87 -2.92
C PHE A 93 -2.50 -6.08 -2.73
N GLY A 94 -2.96 -7.09 -1.99
CA GLY A 94 -2.24 -8.33 -1.77
C GLY A 94 -2.01 -9.11 -3.07
N TRP A 95 -1.00 -10.01 -3.06
CA TRP A 95 -0.54 -10.80 -4.21
C TRP A 95 0.01 -9.98 -5.39
N ALA A 96 0.16 -8.65 -5.26
CA ALA A 96 0.72 -7.78 -6.29
C ALA A 96 2.14 -8.20 -6.73
N ARG A 97 2.92 -8.86 -5.86
CA ARG A 97 4.26 -9.40 -6.18
C ARG A 97 4.24 -10.57 -7.17
N GLN A 98 3.07 -11.13 -7.46
CA GLN A 98 2.87 -12.25 -8.39
C GLN A 98 2.22 -11.72 -9.68
N ASP A 99 2.80 -10.65 -10.25
CA ASP A 99 2.33 -9.96 -11.45
C ASP A 99 2.80 -10.61 -12.76
N ARG A 100 3.76 -11.53 -12.68
CA ARG A 100 4.37 -12.25 -13.80
C ARG A 100 4.85 -13.63 -13.39
N LYS A 101 5.15 -14.46 -14.37
CA LYS A 101 5.82 -15.75 -14.12
C LYS A 101 7.31 -15.52 -13.95
N ASP A 102 7.82 -15.64 -12.75
CA ASP A 102 9.25 -15.60 -12.41
C ASP A 102 9.94 -16.97 -12.65
N ARG A 103 9.16 -18.03 -12.75
CA ARG A 103 9.59 -19.41 -13.03
C ARG A 103 8.48 -20.21 -13.73
N PRO A 104 8.81 -21.38 -14.32
CA PRO A 104 7.81 -22.24 -14.94
C PRO A 104 6.75 -22.74 -13.93
N ARG A 105 5.51 -22.89 -14.40
CA ARG A 105 4.39 -23.54 -13.68
C ARG A 105 3.91 -22.79 -12.44
N VAL A 106 4.09 -21.48 -12.38
CA VAL A 106 3.51 -20.62 -11.33
C VAL A 106 2.33 -19.81 -11.87
N PRO A 107 1.40 -19.39 -11.02
CA PRO A 107 0.29 -18.53 -11.42
C PRO A 107 0.76 -17.09 -11.67
N ILE A 108 -0.12 -16.29 -12.28
CA ILE A 108 -0.09 -14.82 -12.21
C ILE A 108 -1.22 -14.42 -11.27
N THR A 109 -0.96 -14.45 -9.95
CA THR A 109 -2.00 -14.33 -8.94
C THR A 109 -2.62 -12.93 -8.90
N ALA A 110 -1.87 -11.88 -9.24
CA ALA A 110 -2.41 -10.54 -9.37
C ALA A 110 -3.54 -10.48 -10.42
N ARG A 111 -3.39 -11.18 -11.57
CA ARG A 111 -4.46 -11.29 -12.59
C ARG A 111 -5.63 -12.14 -12.10
N LEU A 112 -5.35 -13.22 -11.37
CA LEU A 112 -6.41 -14.05 -10.79
C LEU A 112 -7.29 -13.25 -9.83
N VAL A 113 -6.67 -12.47 -8.92
CA VAL A 113 -7.39 -11.60 -7.98
C VAL A 113 -8.23 -10.56 -8.72
N ALA A 114 -7.68 -9.94 -9.78
CA ALA A 114 -8.44 -9.01 -10.63
C ALA A 114 -9.69 -9.67 -11.22
N ASN A 115 -9.56 -10.88 -11.76
CA ASN A 115 -10.70 -11.62 -12.32
C ASN A 115 -11.75 -11.97 -11.26
N MET A 116 -11.32 -12.36 -10.04
CA MET A 116 -12.23 -12.67 -8.92
C MET A 116 -13.02 -11.44 -8.48
N LEU A 117 -12.39 -10.26 -8.37
CA LEU A 117 -13.05 -9.01 -8.03
C LEU A 117 -14.10 -8.62 -9.08
N ILE A 118 -13.77 -8.74 -10.37
CA ILE A 118 -14.69 -8.48 -11.48
C ILE A 118 -15.89 -9.45 -11.42
N ALA A 119 -15.64 -10.75 -11.24
CA ALA A 119 -16.67 -11.77 -11.13
C ALA A 119 -17.61 -11.55 -9.94
N ALA A 120 -17.08 -11.10 -8.81
CA ALA A 120 -17.86 -10.74 -7.62
C ALA A 120 -18.75 -9.50 -7.82
N GLY A 121 -18.52 -8.72 -8.89
CA GLY A 121 -19.36 -7.56 -9.22
C GLY A 121 -18.76 -6.21 -8.88
N VAL A 122 -17.46 -6.16 -8.57
CA VAL A 122 -16.72 -4.89 -8.46
C VAL A 122 -16.71 -4.19 -9.82
N GLN A 123 -17.00 -2.90 -9.83
CA GLN A 123 -17.07 -2.08 -11.05
C GLN A 123 -15.98 -0.99 -11.12
N ARG A 124 -15.23 -0.78 -10.03
CA ARG A 124 -14.07 0.09 -9.94
C ARG A 124 -13.20 -0.37 -8.79
N VAL A 125 -11.89 -0.24 -8.94
CA VAL A 125 -10.92 -0.48 -7.87
C VAL A 125 -10.15 0.81 -7.58
N MET A 126 -9.94 1.11 -6.30
CA MET A 126 -9.01 2.14 -5.83
C MET A 126 -7.95 1.47 -4.99
N THR A 127 -6.69 1.76 -5.24
CA THR A 127 -5.56 1.18 -4.48
C THR A 127 -4.42 2.17 -4.38
N MET A 128 -3.41 1.86 -3.55
CA MET A 128 -2.24 2.72 -3.38
C MET A 128 -0.96 1.93 -3.68
N ASP A 129 0.01 2.59 -4.32
CA ASP A 129 1.38 2.11 -4.61
C ASP A 129 1.44 0.61 -4.98
N LEU A 130 0.87 0.26 -6.13
CA LEU A 130 1.01 -1.08 -6.67
C LEU A 130 2.47 -1.48 -6.78
N HIS A 131 2.77 -2.74 -6.47
CA HIS A 131 4.12 -3.30 -6.63
C HIS A 131 4.64 -3.16 -8.07
N ALA A 132 3.73 -3.22 -9.04
CA ALA A 132 4.03 -3.04 -10.45
C ALA A 132 2.89 -2.27 -11.13
N ASP A 133 3.19 -1.14 -11.77
CA ASP A 133 2.20 -0.26 -12.41
C ASP A 133 1.36 -0.99 -13.48
N GLN A 134 1.92 -2.00 -14.15
CA GLN A 134 1.26 -2.79 -15.19
C GLN A 134 0.09 -3.64 -14.67
N ILE A 135 -0.02 -3.86 -13.36
CA ILE A 135 -1.18 -4.57 -12.76
C ILE A 135 -2.50 -3.86 -13.11
N GLN A 136 -2.47 -2.53 -13.31
CA GLN A 136 -3.62 -1.77 -13.77
C GLN A 136 -4.20 -2.35 -15.08
N GLY A 137 -3.35 -2.87 -15.96
CA GLY A 137 -3.76 -3.53 -17.21
C GLY A 137 -4.38 -4.92 -17.02
N PHE A 138 -4.42 -5.46 -15.79
CA PHE A 138 -5.09 -6.72 -15.51
C PHE A 138 -6.60 -6.56 -15.26
N PHE A 139 -7.06 -5.33 -15.10
CA PHE A 139 -8.45 -5.02 -14.85
C PHE A 139 -9.14 -4.53 -16.12
N ASP A 140 -10.26 -5.16 -16.48
CA ASP A 140 -11.15 -4.73 -17.55
C ASP A 140 -12.23 -3.75 -16.99
N LEU A 141 -11.87 -2.97 -15.98
CA LEU A 141 -12.69 -1.95 -15.31
C LEU A 141 -11.81 -0.76 -14.88
N PRO A 142 -12.38 0.41 -14.58
CA PRO A 142 -11.62 1.56 -14.10
C PRO A 142 -10.86 1.24 -12.82
N MET A 143 -9.58 1.60 -12.79
CA MET A 143 -8.70 1.47 -11.64
C MET A 143 -8.01 2.78 -11.32
N ASP A 144 -8.15 3.24 -10.10
CA ASP A 144 -7.48 4.43 -9.58
C ASP A 144 -6.27 3.98 -8.74
N ALA A 145 -5.08 4.06 -9.33
CA ALA A 145 -3.83 3.79 -8.63
C ALA A 145 -3.30 5.08 -8.00
N LEU A 146 -3.39 5.16 -6.68
CA LEU A 146 -2.94 6.30 -5.88
C LEU A 146 -1.46 6.15 -5.55
N TYR A 147 -0.80 7.26 -5.19
CA TYR A 147 0.60 7.27 -4.80
C TYR A 147 0.78 7.89 -3.41
N ALA A 148 1.49 7.19 -2.52
CA ALA A 148 1.81 7.67 -1.19
C ALA A 148 2.79 8.87 -1.20
N SER A 149 3.38 9.20 -2.36
CA SER A 149 4.15 10.43 -2.52
C SER A 149 3.37 11.68 -2.11
N GLY A 150 2.02 11.70 -2.28
CA GLY A 150 1.16 12.77 -1.80
C GLY A 150 1.18 12.96 -0.28
N ILE A 151 1.60 11.95 0.47
CA ILE A 151 1.69 11.96 1.95
C ILE A 151 3.15 12.09 2.37
N PHE A 152 4.05 11.31 1.79
CA PHE A 152 5.46 11.29 2.17
C PHE A 152 6.19 12.58 1.83
N VAL A 153 5.93 13.16 0.65
CA VAL A 153 6.63 14.37 0.22
C VAL A 153 6.40 15.53 1.19
N PRO A 154 5.16 15.90 1.58
CA PRO A 154 4.94 16.97 2.56
C PRO A 154 5.56 16.67 3.93
N TYR A 155 5.57 15.41 4.36
CA TYR A 155 6.20 15.01 5.62
C TYR A 155 7.73 15.17 5.56
N ILE A 156 8.38 14.63 4.53
CA ILE A 156 9.83 14.73 4.35
C ILE A 156 10.28 16.18 4.22
N GLN A 157 9.51 17.04 3.54
CA GLN A 157 9.80 18.47 3.45
C GLN A 157 9.82 19.13 4.83
N LYS A 158 8.89 18.78 5.73
CA LYS A 158 8.85 19.31 7.10
C LYS A 158 10.06 18.90 7.94
N LEU A 159 10.68 17.76 7.64
CA LEU A 159 11.90 17.32 8.34
C LEU A 159 13.11 18.20 8.02
N ALA A 160 13.08 19.00 6.95
CA ALA A 160 14.14 19.92 6.52
C ALA A 160 15.54 19.29 6.54
N ILE A 161 15.67 18.07 6.01
CA ILE A 161 16.89 17.26 6.05
C ILE A 161 17.96 17.89 5.14
N PRO A 162 19.11 18.31 5.68
CA PRO A 162 20.19 18.85 4.86
C PRO A 162 20.88 17.74 4.06
N ASP A 163 21.55 18.08 2.97
CA ASP A 163 22.33 17.15 2.14
C ASP A 163 21.53 15.87 1.78
N LEU A 164 20.20 16.00 1.51
CA LEU A 164 19.31 14.87 1.24
C LEU A 164 19.72 14.15 -0.03
N SER A 165 19.71 12.81 0.02
CA SER A 165 19.75 11.91 -1.14
C SER A 165 18.62 10.89 -1.04
N ILE A 166 18.08 10.48 -2.17
CA ILE A 166 17.03 9.46 -2.24
C ILE A 166 17.64 8.16 -2.71
N ALA A 167 17.35 7.05 -2.03
CA ALA A 167 17.88 5.75 -2.40
C ALA A 167 16.77 4.75 -2.76
N SER A 168 17.10 3.84 -3.66
CA SER A 168 16.33 2.61 -3.89
C SER A 168 17.04 1.43 -3.22
N PRO A 169 16.32 0.53 -2.52
CA PRO A 169 16.94 -0.65 -1.88
C PRO A 169 17.37 -1.72 -2.90
N ASP A 170 16.90 -1.62 -4.14
CA ASP A 170 17.27 -2.51 -5.26
C ASP A 170 17.03 -1.83 -6.62
N MET A 171 17.31 -2.55 -7.71
CA MET A 171 17.11 -2.05 -9.08
C MET A 171 15.62 -1.89 -9.43
N GLY A 172 14.72 -2.67 -8.82
CA GLY A 172 13.28 -2.63 -9.10
C GLY A 172 12.63 -1.32 -8.68
N GLY A 173 13.05 -0.76 -7.55
CA GLY A 173 12.56 0.51 -7.01
C GLY A 173 13.16 1.78 -7.64
N ALA A 174 14.09 1.65 -8.60
CA ALA A 174 14.82 2.80 -9.16
C ALA A 174 13.92 3.88 -9.76
N LYS A 175 12.82 3.51 -10.43
CA LYS A 175 11.84 4.46 -11.00
C LYS A 175 11.16 5.27 -9.90
N ARG A 176 10.75 4.62 -8.79
CA ARG A 176 10.15 5.28 -7.63
C ARG A 176 11.14 6.25 -6.99
N ALA A 177 12.35 5.78 -6.69
CA ALA A 177 13.41 6.63 -6.13
C ALA A 177 13.70 7.85 -7.03
N SER A 178 13.73 7.67 -8.35
CA SER A 178 13.93 8.76 -9.31
C SER A 178 12.84 9.82 -9.23
N SER A 179 11.56 9.43 -9.06
CA SER A 179 10.45 10.37 -8.90
C SER A 179 10.62 11.25 -7.65
N TYR A 180 10.95 10.64 -6.50
CA TYR A 180 11.23 11.38 -5.27
C TYR A 180 12.47 12.27 -5.40
N ALA A 181 13.57 11.74 -5.95
CA ALA A 181 14.82 12.49 -6.17
C ALA A 181 14.58 13.73 -7.02
N LYS A 182 13.80 13.61 -8.10
CA LYS A 182 13.41 14.73 -8.97
C LYS A 182 12.60 15.78 -8.20
N HIS A 183 11.64 15.35 -7.36
CA HIS A 183 10.81 16.27 -6.58
C HIS A 183 11.65 17.06 -5.57
N PHE A 184 12.57 16.42 -4.87
CA PHE A 184 13.45 17.06 -3.89
C PHE A 184 14.69 17.71 -4.50
N GLN A 185 14.90 17.61 -5.82
CA GLN A 185 16.13 18.03 -6.50
C GLN A 185 17.38 17.43 -5.84
N ALA A 186 17.26 16.18 -5.37
CA ALA A 186 18.27 15.46 -4.62
C ALA A 186 18.98 14.41 -5.50
N PRO A 187 20.24 14.07 -5.22
CA PRO A 187 20.91 12.95 -5.86
C PRO A 187 20.18 11.63 -5.62
N ILE A 188 20.31 10.71 -6.58
CA ILE A 188 19.78 9.35 -6.47
C ILE A 188 20.91 8.37 -6.16
N ILE A 189 20.61 7.41 -5.30
CA ILE A 189 21.46 6.27 -4.98
C ILE A 189 20.69 4.99 -5.31
N ILE A 190 21.29 4.06 -6.02
CA ILE A 190 20.67 2.77 -6.35
C ILE A 190 21.50 1.66 -5.73
N SER A 191 20.88 0.92 -4.81
CA SER A 191 21.51 -0.25 -4.23
C SER A 191 21.38 -1.44 -5.19
N HIS A 192 22.45 -2.21 -5.34
CA HIS A 192 22.49 -3.41 -6.17
C HIS A 192 22.96 -4.60 -5.35
N LYS A 193 22.15 -5.66 -5.35
CA LYS A 193 22.49 -6.90 -4.67
C LYS A 193 23.16 -7.88 -5.63
N GLU A 194 24.42 -8.19 -5.42
CA GLU A 194 25.12 -9.25 -6.13
C GLU A 194 24.83 -10.59 -5.46
N ARG A 195 24.19 -11.50 -6.21
CA ARG A 195 24.02 -12.89 -5.77
C ARG A 195 25.19 -13.71 -6.27
N ALA A 196 26.23 -13.86 -5.48
CA ALA A 196 27.45 -14.58 -5.89
C ALA A 196 27.25 -16.10 -6.07
N LYS A 197 26.32 -16.78 -5.39
CA LYS A 197 25.85 -18.18 -5.56
C LYS A 197 24.68 -18.45 -4.60
N ALA A 198 23.91 -19.52 -4.85
CA ALA A 198 22.94 -20.03 -3.87
C ALA A 198 23.65 -20.31 -2.53
N ASN A 199 23.16 -19.72 -1.43
CA ASN A 199 23.64 -19.85 -0.04
C ASN A 199 24.90 -19.03 0.36
N VAL A 200 25.38 -18.08 -0.43
CA VAL A 200 26.39 -17.11 0.01
C VAL A 200 25.71 -15.78 0.28
N VAL A 201 25.99 -15.14 1.43
CA VAL A 201 25.53 -13.78 1.75
C VAL A 201 26.06 -12.87 0.65
N GLY A 202 25.17 -12.41 -0.24
CA GLY A 202 25.54 -11.56 -1.36
C GLY A 202 26.05 -10.22 -0.85
N SER A 203 27.09 -9.69 -1.46
CA SER A 203 27.50 -8.30 -1.25
C SER A 203 26.44 -7.36 -1.81
N MET A 204 26.24 -6.22 -1.15
CA MET A 204 25.40 -5.14 -1.65
C MET A 204 26.32 -3.96 -1.98
N THR A 205 26.15 -3.42 -3.17
CA THR A 205 26.87 -2.23 -3.64
C THR A 205 25.90 -1.08 -3.89
N ALA A 206 26.38 0.16 -3.86
CA ALA A 206 25.59 1.32 -4.20
C ALA A 206 26.21 2.08 -5.36
N ILE A 207 25.38 2.54 -6.28
CA ILE A 207 25.72 3.45 -7.38
C ILE A 207 25.20 4.84 -6.97
N GLY A 208 26.06 5.83 -6.94
CA GLY A 208 25.77 7.20 -6.52
C GLY A 208 26.66 7.66 -5.35
N GLU A 209 26.61 8.96 -5.04
CA GLU A 209 27.40 9.58 -3.96
C GLU A 209 26.69 9.37 -2.62
N VAL A 210 27.37 8.69 -1.69
CA VAL A 210 26.82 8.33 -0.37
C VAL A 210 27.47 9.14 0.74
N GLU A 211 28.78 9.40 0.65
CA GLU A 211 29.56 10.03 1.71
C GLU A 211 29.01 11.42 2.07
N GLY A 212 28.83 11.65 3.37
CA GLY A 212 28.32 12.91 3.89
C GLY A 212 26.82 13.18 3.65
N ARG A 213 26.07 12.24 3.09
CA ARG A 213 24.65 12.42 2.75
C ARG A 213 23.73 11.93 3.87
N ASN A 214 22.55 12.58 3.98
CA ASN A 214 21.41 12.05 4.71
C ASN A 214 20.52 11.34 3.70
N VAL A 215 20.29 10.04 3.86
CA VAL A 215 19.66 9.20 2.86
C VAL A 215 18.26 8.80 3.29
N ILE A 216 17.28 8.89 2.37
CA ILE A 216 15.97 8.27 2.51
C ILE A 216 15.83 7.15 1.48
N ILE A 217 15.70 5.93 1.95
CA ILE A 217 15.39 4.76 1.12
C ILE A 217 13.88 4.77 0.86
N VAL A 218 13.45 4.70 -0.41
CA VAL A 218 12.02 4.65 -0.78
C VAL A 218 11.67 3.32 -1.42
N ASP A 219 10.55 2.73 -0.98
CA ASP A 219 10.03 1.48 -1.55
C ASP A 219 8.51 1.41 -1.44
N ASP A 220 7.87 0.42 -2.11
CA ASP A 220 6.43 0.17 -1.97
C ASP A 220 6.10 -0.59 -0.69
N MET A 221 6.91 -1.56 -0.30
CA MET A 221 6.63 -2.37 0.88
C MET A 221 7.88 -2.83 1.62
N ILE A 222 7.73 -3.02 2.92
CA ILE A 222 8.68 -3.77 3.76
C ILE A 222 8.03 -5.09 4.15
N ASP A 223 8.58 -6.21 3.67
CA ASP A 223 8.14 -7.56 4.07
C ASP A 223 9.03 -8.07 5.23
N THR A 224 10.06 -8.81 4.95
CA THR A 224 10.96 -9.35 5.99
C THR A 224 12.04 -8.36 6.48
N ALA A 225 12.08 -7.16 5.94
CA ALA A 225 13.06 -6.11 6.19
C ALA A 225 14.52 -6.43 5.81
N GLY A 226 14.82 -7.63 5.31
CA GLY A 226 16.21 -8.02 5.04
C GLY A 226 16.93 -7.12 4.05
N THR A 227 16.31 -6.80 2.91
CA THR A 227 16.91 -5.97 1.84
C THR A 227 17.11 -4.53 2.29
N ILE A 228 16.09 -3.93 2.90
CA ILE A 228 16.15 -2.51 3.30
C ILE A 228 17.14 -2.28 4.44
N CYS A 229 17.21 -3.20 5.42
CA CYS A 229 18.19 -3.12 6.52
C CYS A 229 19.61 -3.33 6.00
N MET A 230 19.83 -4.27 5.08
CA MET A 230 21.12 -4.47 4.44
C MET A 230 21.55 -3.23 3.65
N ALA A 231 20.61 -2.61 2.90
CA ALA A 231 20.88 -1.36 2.18
C ALA A 231 21.27 -0.23 3.15
N ALA A 232 20.53 -0.08 4.24
CA ALA A 232 20.81 0.96 5.24
C ALA A 232 22.19 0.80 5.88
N ASN A 233 22.54 -0.40 6.30
CA ASN A 233 23.84 -0.68 6.89
C ASN A 233 24.98 -0.39 5.90
N MET A 234 24.86 -0.88 4.66
CA MET A 234 25.82 -0.61 3.59
C MET A 234 26.00 0.89 3.30
N LEU A 235 24.91 1.67 3.32
CA LEU A 235 24.97 3.12 3.12
C LEU A 235 25.71 3.81 4.27
N MET A 236 25.47 3.38 5.52
CA MET A 236 26.22 3.90 6.67
C MET A 236 27.71 3.53 6.59
N ASP A 237 28.04 2.29 6.22
CA ASP A 237 29.44 1.84 6.03
C ASP A 237 30.15 2.64 4.91
N ARG A 238 29.40 3.21 3.98
CA ARG A 238 29.90 4.09 2.91
C ARG A 238 29.90 5.58 3.26
N GLY A 239 29.72 5.92 4.53
CA GLY A 239 29.84 7.29 5.03
C GLY A 239 28.58 8.14 4.94
N ALA A 240 27.38 7.54 4.82
CA ALA A 240 26.15 8.30 5.02
C ALA A 240 26.08 8.86 6.45
N LYS A 241 25.55 10.08 6.63
CA LYS A 241 25.34 10.70 7.95
C LYS A 241 24.16 10.08 8.69
N SER A 242 23.11 9.74 7.98
CA SER A 242 21.92 9.07 8.51
C SER A 242 21.18 8.33 7.40
N VAL A 243 20.44 7.29 7.77
CA VAL A 243 19.54 6.56 6.86
C VAL A 243 18.15 6.47 7.47
N ARG A 244 17.14 6.88 6.68
CA ARG A 244 15.71 6.68 6.94
C ARG A 244 15.11 5.84 5.85
N ALA A 245 13.91 5.31 6.09
CA ALA A 245 13.11 4.61 5.09
C ALA A 245 11.74 5.27 4.97
N ALA A 246 11.23 5.43 3.75
CA ALA A 246 9.85 5.85 3.48
C ALA A 246 9.19 4.78 2.62
N VAL A 247 8.27 4.01 3.22
CA VAL A 247 7.72 2.80 2.63
C VAL A 247 6.23 2.71 2.86
N THR A 248 5.48 2.51 1.77
CA THR A 248 4.02 2.61 1.81
C THR A 248 3.39 1.48 2.61
N HIS A 249 3.74 0.23 2.34
CA HIS A 249 3.06 -0.93 2.90
C HIS A 249 3.91 -1.66 3.94
N PRO A 250 3.60 -1.53 5.26
CA PRO A 250 4.30 -2.23 6.32
C PRO A 250 3.78 -3.67 6.48
N VAL A 251 4.19 -4.58 5.56
CA VAL A 251 3.81 -6.00 5.66
C VAL A 251 4.46 -6.65 6.89
N LEU A 252 5.72 -6.34 7.16
CA LEU A 252 6.48 -6.61 8.39
C LEU A 252 6.35 -8.05 8.89
N SER A 253 6.62 -9.01 8.00
CA SER A 253 6.52 -10.43 8.33
C SER A 253 7.76 -10.97 9.07
N GLY A 254 7.54 -12.03 9.84
CA GLY A 254 8.60 -12.76 10.55
C GLY A 254 9.34 -11.86 11.56
N LYS A 255 10.67 -11.73 11.42
CA LYS A 255 11.53 -10.91 12.30
C LYS A 255 11.77 -9.50 11.79
N ALA A 256 10.81 -8.91 11.06
CA ALA A 256 11.01 -7.60 10.43
C ALA A 256 11.23 -6.48 11.45
N TYR A 257 10.47 -6.47 12.53
CA TYR A 257 10.58 -5.48 13.60
C TYR A 257 11.97 -5.53 14.27
N ASP A 258 12.41 -6.73 14.68
CA ASP A 258 13.74 -6.93 15.29
C ASP A 258 14.84 -6.42 14.36
N ARG A 259 14.80 -6.84 13.08
CA ARG A 259 15.81 -6.44 12.09
C ARG A 259 15.87 -4.93 11.88
N ILE A 260 14.71 -4.25 11.84
CA ILE A 260 14.66 -2.79 11.71
C ILE A 260 15.26 -2.15 12.95
N ASN A 261 14.87 -2.61 14.14
CA ASN A 261 15.35 -2.05 15.40
C ASN A 261 16.87 -2.24 15.60
N GLU A 262 17.42 -3.37 15.13
CA GLU A 262 18.86 -3.67 15.16
C GLU A 262 19.65 -2.98 14.03
N SER A 263 18.98 -2.50 12.97
CA SER A 263 19.65 -1.90 11.81
C SER A 263 20.07 -0.46 12.03
N ALA A 264 20.86 0.06 11.10
CA ALA A 264 21.25 1.47 11.06
C ALA A 264 20.11 2.42 10.64
N ILE A 265 18.91 1.93 10.34
CA ILE A 265 17.76 2.77 10.03
C ILE A 265 17.39 3.60 11.27
N GLN A 266 17.37 4.93 11.10
CA GLN A 266 17.01 5.87 12.16
C GLN A 266 15.50 5.98 12.33
N GLU A 267 14.75 5.96 11.22
CA GLU A 267 13.30 6.13 11.18
C GLU A 267 12.71 5.38 9.98
N VAL A 268 11.60 4.68 10.20
CA VAL A 268 10.75 4.11 9.16
C VAL A 268 9.48 4.92 9.09
N ILE A 269 9.35 5.72 8.04
CA ILE A 269 8.14 6.47 7.70
C ILE A 269 7.26 5.54 6.88
N THR A 270 6.10 5.19 7.39
CA THR A 270 5.20 4.24 6.72
C THR A 270 3.75 4.72 6.78
N THR A 271 2.82 3.95 6.22
CA THR A 271 1.40 4.29 6.23
C THR A 271 0.56 3.29 7.02
N ASP A 272 -0.69 3.63 7.23
CA ASP A 272 -1.69 2.75 7.84
C ASP A 272 -2.48 1.92 6.81
N THR A 273 -1.93 1.63 5.63
CA THR A 273 -2.52 0.68 4.66
C THR A 273 -2.60 -0.75 5.18
N ILE A 274 -1.69 -1.12 6.07
CA ILE A 274 -1.68 -2.34 6.88
C ILE A 274 -1.43 -1.90 8.32
N PRO A 275 -2.17 -2.41 9.32
CA PRO A 275 -1.93 -2.04 10.71
C PRO A 275 -0.60 -2.61 11.20
N LEU A 276 0.15 -1.83 11.98
CA LEU A 276 1.31 -2.36 12.69
C LEU A 276 0.85 -3.35 13.75
N LYS A 277 1.66 -4.36 14.00
CA LYS A 277 1.35 -5.41 14.95
C LYS A 277 1.44 -4.88 16.39
N GLU A 278 0.42 -5.14 17.19
CA GLU A 278 0.41 -4.79 18.62
C GLU A 278 1.48 -5.55 19.40
N GLY A 279 2.08 -4.89 20.39
CA GLY A 279 3.09 -5.47 21.26
C GLY A 279 4.51 -5.49 20.70
N GLU A 280 4.73 -5.04 19.46
CA GLU A 280 6.07 -4.88 18.89
C GLU A 280 6.70 -3.54 19.31
N ASP A 281 8.03 -3.47 19.27
CA ASP A 281 8.76 -2.21 19.53
C ASP A 281 8.71 -1.30 18.30
N LEU A 282 7.98 -0.21 18.42
CA LEU A 282 7.69 0.74 17.35
C LEU A 282 8.50 2.04 17.45
N HIS A 283 9.56 2.10 18.28
CA HIS A 283 10.28 3.36 18.54
C HIS A 283 10.90 4.02 17.30
N LYS A 284 11.13 3.24 16.23
CA LYS A 284 11.62 3.76 14.93
C LYS A 284 10.51 4.06 13.91
N PHE A 285 9.25 3.79 14.23
CA PHE A 285 8.18 3.88 13.25
C PHE A 285 7.39 5.18 13.38
N THR A 286 7.22 5.88 12.25
CA THR A 286 6.29 6.99 12.08
C THR A 286 5.20 6.57 11.08
N VAL A 287 3.96 6.49 11.55
CA VAL A 287 2.82 6.07 10.72
C VAL A 287 2.03 7.28 10.25
N LEU A 288 1.94 7.47 8.94
CA LEU A 288 1.14 8.51 8.30
C LEU A 288 -0.17 7.93 7.77
N SER A 289 -1.30 8.55 8.10
CA SER A 289 -2.59 8.03 7.63
C SER A 289 -2.82 8.32 6.16
N VAL A 290 -3.31 7.31 5.44
CA VAL A 290 -3.75 7.44 4.05
C VAL A 290 -5.22 7.88 3.95
N ALA A 291 -5.92 7.99 5.06
CA ALA A 291 -7.34 8.31 5.08
C ALA A 291 -7.69 9.63 4.37
N PRO A 292 -6.96 10.75 4.56
CA PRO A 292 -7.28 12.01 3.89
C PRO A 292 -7.20 11.91 2.37
N ILE A 293 -6.20 11.19 1.83
CA ILE A 293 -6.04 11.08 0.37
C ILE A 293 -7.11 10.16 -0.24
N PHE A 294 -7.48 9.06 0.44
CA PHE A 294 -8.57 8.23 -0.01
C PHE A 294 -9.91 8.94 0.04
N ALA A 295 -10.19 9.71 1.09
CA ALA A 295 -11.41 10.49 1.22
C ALA A 295 -11.54 11.54 0.09
N ASP A 296 -10.48 12.31 -0.21
CA ASP A 296 -10.47 13.28 -1.30
C ASP A 296 -10.66 12.61 -2.67
N VAL A 297 -9.99 11.48 -2.90
CA VAL A 297 -10.15 10.73 -4.17
C VAL A 297 -11.55 10.17 -4.31
N ILE A 298 -12.13 9.59 -3.26
CA ILE A 298 -13.51 9.10 -3.25
C ILE A 298 -14.49 10.25 -3.57
N GLU A 299 -14.32 11.41 -2.95
CA GLU A 299 -15.14 12.58 -3.21
C GLU A 299 -15.05 13.02 -4.68
N ARG A 300 -13.83 13.09 -5.22
CA ARG A 300 -13.61 13.47 -6.62
C ARG A 300 -14.21 12.47 -7.59
N VAL A 301 -13.99 11.18 -7.38
CA VAL A 301 -14.54 10.12 -8.24
C VAL A 301 -16.08 10.13 -8.19
N HIS A 302 -16.66 10.25 -7.01
CA HIS A 302 -18.12 10.33 -6.86
C HIS A 302 -18.72 11.55 -7.56
N ASN A 303 -18.01 12.68 -7.55
CA ASN A 303 -18.43 13.94 -8.19
C ASN A 303 -17.89 14.10 -9.62
N TYR A 304 -17.35 13.04 -10.25
CA TYR A 304 -16.80 13.05 -11.62
C TYR A 304 -15.68 14.09 -11.83
N LYS A 305 -14.91 14.40 -10.79
CA LYS A 305 -13.76 15.32 -10.83
C LYS A 305 -12.46 14.56 -11.15
N SER A 306 -11.48 15.26 -11.73
CA SER A 306 -10.15 14.71 -11.99
C SER A 306 -9.37 14.45 -10.70
N ILE A 307 -8.63 13.33 -10.64
CA ILE A 307 -7.73 12.96 -9.54
C ILE A 307 -6.25 13.20 -9.85
N SER A 308 -5.90 13.54 -11.10
CA SER A 308 -4.50 13.64 -11.55
C SER A 308 -3.67 14.72 -10.86
N SER A 309 -4.33 15.75 -10.29
CA SER A 309 -3.67 16.87 -9.62
C SER A 309 -3.24 16.58 -8.18
N ILE A 310 -3.59 15.41 -7.63
CA ILE A 310 -3.33 15.06 -6.23
C ILE A 310 -1.92 14.45 -6.06
N PHE A 311 -1.32 13.94 -7.14
CA PHE A 311 -0.13 13.11 -7.07
C PHE A 311 1.12 13.81 -7.60
N TYR A 312 2.22 13.67 -6.86
CA TYR A 312 3.56 13.97 -7.34
C TYR A 312 4.04 12.80 -8.21
N ARG A 313 4.27 13.05 -9.49
CA ARG A 313 4.79 12.07 -10.46
C ARG A 313 6.24 12.37 -10.83
#